data_8b5c8efac01bc7b80a46a85ed684e5a6
#
_entry.id   8b5c8efac01bc7b80a46a85ed684e5a6
#
_cell.length_a   1.000
_cell.length_b   1.000
_cell.length_c   1.000
_cell.angle_alpha   90.00
_cell.angle_beta   90.00
_cell.angle_gamma   90.00
#
_symmetry.space_group_name_H-M   'P 1'
#
loop_
_entity.id
_entity.type
_entity.pdbx_description
1 polymer ?
#
loop_
_entity_poly.entity_id
_entity_poly.type
_entity_poly.pdbx_seq_one_letter_code
_entity_poly.pdbx_strand_id
1 'polypeptide(L)'
;NHNFCYVTDIDSVLTENDYRVPPMLIQPFVENAIIHGFAYSDKKDLQLKISALHRSEYIIYTIEDNGVGRRKAESFNTLNKPNHTSLGLQITQQRISIFNEQHHAESGVDIEDLYDGKDQPAGTRVTIKIKTI
;
A
#
# COMPACT_ATOMS: atom_id res chain seq x y z
N ASN A 1 -3.47 -22.06 -1.96
CA ASN A 1 -2.11 -21.62 -1.59
C ASN A 1 -1.47 -20.86 -2.74
N HIS A 2 -1.34 -19.56 -2.58
CA HIS A 2 -0.65 -18.73 -3.55
C HIS A 2 0.75 -18.40 -3.04
N ASN A 3 1.75 -18.82 -3.79
CA ASN A 3 3.12 -18.45 -3.51
C ASN A 3 3.42 -17.12 -4.18
N PHE A 4 4.05 -16.23 -3.44
CA PHE A 4 4.49 -14.96 -3.99
C PHE A 4 5.87 -14.62 -3.45
N CYS A 5 6.58 -13.79 -4.19
CA CYS A 5 7.87 -13.25 -3.77
C CYS A 5 7.68 -11.83 -3.26
N TYR A 6 8.49 -11.43 -2.28
CA TYR A 6 8.50 -10.03 -1.89
C TYR A 6 9.91 -9.47 -2.01
N VAL A 7 9.99 -8.18 -2.34
CA VAL A 7 11.23 -7.44 -2.46
C VAL A 7 11.11 -6.18 -1.61
N THR A 8 12.13 -5.90 -0.83
CA THR A 8 12.19 -4.65 -0.07
C THR A 8 13.38 -3.82 -0.52
N ASP A 9 13.17 -2.50 -0.59
CA ASP A 9 14.21 -1.54 -0.92
C ASP A 9 14.09 -0.37 0.06
N ILE A 10 14.91 -0.39 1.10
CA ILE A 10 14.85 0.57 2.20
C ILE A 10 16.07 1.48 2.12
N ASP A 11 15.84 2.79 2.09
CA ASP A 11 16.90 3.78 2.12
C ASP A 11 17.75 3.59 3.39
N SER A 12 19.06 3.52 3.23
CA SER A 12 19.99 3.25 4.34
C SER A 12 19.90 4.31 5.44
N VAL A 13 19.55 5.54 5.10
CA VAL A 13 19.35 6.60 6.08
C VAL A 13 18.30 6.21 7.12
N LEU A 14 17.27 5.48 6.69
CA LEU A 14 16.18 5.05 7.56
C LEU A 14 16.58 3.93 8.51
N THR A 15 17.56 3.12 8.13
CA THR A 15 18.05 2.04 8.98
C THR A 15 19.13 2.52 9.96
N GLU A 16 19.81 3.61 9.65
CA GLU A 16 20.90 4.17 10.46
C GLU A 16 20.43 5.19 11.49
N ASN A 17 19.20 5.67 11.38
CA ASN A 17 18.63 6.70 12.24
C ASN A 17 17.28 6.30 12.77
N ASP A 18 16.91 6.82 13.94
CA ASP A 18 15.60 6.59 14.52
C ASP A 18 14.62 7.64 14.03
N TYR A 19 13.65 7.21 13.24
CA TYR A 19 12.55 8.06 12.80
C TYR A 19 11.25 7.54 13.39
N ARG A 20 10.39 8.47 13.79
CA ARG A 20 9.08 8.13 14.34
C ARG A 20 7.98 8.44 13.35
N VAL A 21 7.11 7.49 13.14
CA VAL A 21 5.92 7.62 12.28
C VAL A 21 4.75 6.97 12.99
N PRO A 22 3.51 7.32 12.63
CA PRO A 22 2.34 6.63 13.18
C PRO A 22 2.40 5.13 12.94
N PRO A 23 1.95 4.31 13.89
CA PRO A 23 1.99 2.85 13.71
C PRO A 23 0.97 2.36 12.68
N MET A 24 1.24 1.21 12.12
CA MET A 24 0.31 0.46 11.27
C MET A 24 -0.14 1.18 10.00
N LEU A 25 0.75 2.00 9.42
CA LEU A 25 0.44 2.70 8.16
C LEU A 25 0.52 1.78 6.95
N ILE A 26 1.47 0.85 6.96
CA ILE A 26 1.77 0.01 5.81
C ILE A 26 0.96 -1.27 5.82
N GLN A 27 0.73 -1.83 7.00
CA GLN A 27 0.13 -3.16 7.16
C GLN A 27 -1.21 -3.33 6.43
N PRO A 28 -2.17 -2.39 6.48
CA PRO A 28 -3.42 -2.59 5.77
C PRO A 28 -3.24 -2.76 4.26
N PHE A 29 -2.26 -2.08 3.68
CA PHE A 29 -2.01 -2.15 2.23
C PHE A 29 -1.30 -3.44 1.85
N VAL A 30 -0.39 -3.93 2.69
CA VAL A 30 0.25 -5.22 2.49
C VAL A 30 -0.78 -6.34 2.59
N GLU A 31 -1.65 -6.28 3.59
CA GLU A 31 -2.73 -7.25 3.75
C GLU A 31 -3.67 -7.24 2.54
N ASN A 32 -4.02 -6.06 2.04
CA ASN A 32 -4.87 -5.94 0.86
C ASN A 32 -4.21 -6.57 -0.37
N ALA A 33 -2.92 -6.36 -0.56
CA ALA A 33 -2.20 -6.96 -1.68
C ALA A 33 -2.26 -8.49 -1.62
N ILE A 34 -2.02 -9.06 -0.44
CA ILE A 34 -1.98 -10.51 -0.26
C ILE A 34 -3.39 -11.11 -0.32
N ILE A 35 -4.32 -10.52 0.43
CA ILE A 35 -5.66 -11.10 0.58
C ILE A 35 -6.52 -10.85 -0.66
N HIS A 36 -6.45 -9.65 -1.23
CA HIS A 36 -7.33 -9.25 -2.33
C HIS A 36 -6.65 -9.25 -3.68
N GLY A 37 -5.38 -8.82 -3.75
CA GLY A 37 -4.65 -8.77 -5.01
C GLY A 37 -4.22 -10.14 -5.49
N PHE A 38 -3.67 -10.96 -4.60
CA PHE A 38 -3.12 -12.25 -4.96
C PHE A 38 -4.11 -13.40 -4.89
N ALA A 39 -5.07 -13.35 -3.99
CA ALA A 39 -6.01 -14.45 -3.76
C ALA A 39 -6.85 -14.78 -5.00
N TYR A 40 -7.11 -13.79 -5.84
CA TYR A 40 -7.95 -13.96 -7.04
C TYR A 40 -7.13 -14.00 -8.34
N SER A 41 -5.80 -14.11 -8.22
CA SER A 41 -4.92 -14.06 -9.38
C SER A 41 -4.52 -15.45 -9.85
N ASP A 42 -4.48 -15.63 -11.17
CA ASP A 42 -4.01 -16.85 -11.84
C ASP A 42 -2.49 -16.78 -12.10
N LYS A 43 -1.87 -15.63 -11.85
CA LYS A 43 -0.46 -15.44 -12.16
C LYS A 43 0.42 -16.35 -11.33
N LYS A 44 1.49 -16.84 -11.93
CA LYS A 44 2.46 -17.71 -11.25
C LYS A 44 3.59 -16.92 -10.61
N ASP A 45 3.83 -15.69 -11.08
CA ASP A 45 4.92 -14.83 -10.66
C ASP A 45 4.40 -13.62 -9.87
N LEU A 46 3.60 -13.88 -8.86
CA LEU A 46 3.09 -12.83 -7.98
C LEU A 46 4.23 -12.19 -7.21
N GLN A 47 4.25 -10.87 -7.19
CA GLN A 47 5.31 -10.11 -6.54
C GLN A 47 4.76 -8.93 -5.75
N LEU A 48 5.29 -8.75 -4.55
CA LEU A 48 5.04 -7.60 -3.69
C LEU A 48 6.34 -6.83 -3.54
N LYS A 49 6.31 -5.54 -3.83
CA LYS A 49 7.46 -4.65 -3.63
C LYS A 49 7.13 -3.64 -2.56
N ILE A 50 8.02 -3.48 -1.60
CA ILE A 50 7.90 -2.47 -0.56
C ILE A 50 9.17 -1.63 -0.58
N SER A 51 9.03 -0.33 -0.73
CA SER A 51 10.17 0.57 -0.65
C SER A 51 9.91 1.68 0.36
N ALA A 52 10.99 2.23 0.90
CA ALA A 52 10.94 3.37 1.79
C ALA A 52 12.11 4.28 1.48
N LEU A 53 11.79 5.52 1.13
CA LEU A 53 12.78 6.54 0.79
C LEU A 53 12.65 7.72 1.73
N HIS A 54 13.78 8.32 2.09
CA HIS A 54 13.81 9.55 2.86
C HIS A 54 13.95 10.73 1.91
N ARG A 55 13.04 11.69 1.99
CA ARG A 55 13.07 12.89 1.16
C ARG A 55 12.67 14.09 2.01
N SER A 56 13.64 14.99 2.26
CA SER A 56 13.44 16.15 3.11
C SER A 56 12.96 15.73 4.49
N GLU A 57 11.82 16.20 4.96
CA GLU A 57 11.26 15.86 6.28
C GLU A 57 10.27 14.68 6.20
N TYR A 58 10.21 13.99 5.08
CA TYR A 58 9.20 12.97 4.82
C TYR A 58 9.85 11.62 4.51
N ILE A 59 9.14 10.57 4.90
CA ILE A 59 9.42 9.22 4.41
C ILE A 59 8.35 8.88 3.39
N ILE A 60 8.77 8.32 2.27
CA ILE A 60 7.87 7.92 1.20
C ILE A 60 7.91 6.40 1.10
N TYR A 61 6.79 5.76 1.48
CA TYR A 61 6.61 4.34 1.35
C TYR A 61 5.88 4.05 0.04
N THR A 62 6.33 3.02 -0.67
CA THR A 62 5.64 2.52 -1.85
C THR A 62 5.37 1.04 -1.67
N ILE A 63 4.12 0.64 -1.79
CA ILE A 63 3.69 -0.76 -1.73
C ILE A 63 3.06 -1.09 -3.08
N GLU A 64 3.72 -1.94 -3.84
CA GLU A 64 3.29 -2.29 -5.19
C GLU A 64 3.11 -3.78 -5.31
N ASP A 65 1.96 -4.19 -5.84
CA ASP A 65 1.70 -5.59 -6.16
C ASP A 65 1.35 -5.74 -7.64
N ASN A 66 1.55 -6.93 -8.16
CA ASN A 66 1.16 -7.29 -9.52
C ASN A 66 -0.04 -8.25 -9.54
N GLY A 67 -0.93 -8.11 -8.57
CA GLY A 67 -2.14 -8.91 -8.48
C GLY A 67 -3.23 -8.48 -9.45
N VAL A 68 -4.48 -8.73 -9.08
CA VAL A 68 -5.63 -8.49 -9.97
C VAL A 68 -6.06 -7.03 -10.06
N GLY A 69 -5.58 -6.17 -9.15
CA GLY A 69 -6.00 -4.79 -9.09
C GLY A 69 -7.27 -4.58 -8.28
N ARG A 70 -7.51 -3.33 -7.85
CA ARG A 70 -8.62 -3.00 -6.94
C ARG A 70 -9.99 -3.29 -7.54
N ARG A 71 -10.21 -2.91 -8.78
CA ARG A 71 -11.52 -3.06 -9.41
C ARG A 71 -11.93 -4.52 -9.53
N LYS A 72 -11.00 -5.38 -9.90
CA LYS A 72 -11.28 -6.81 -10.02
C LYS A 72 -11.46 -7.45 -8.66
N ALA A 73 -10.65 -7.05 -7.67
CA ALA A 73 -10.79 -7.52 -6.31
C ALA A 73 -12.13 -7.08 -5.70
N GLU A 74 -12.54 -5.84 -5.92
CA GLU A 74 -13.85 -5.34 -5.47
C GLU A 74 -15.00 -6.12 -6.10
N SER A 75 -14.88 -6.46 -7.38
CA SER A 75 -15.89 -7.25 -8.07
C SER A 75 -16.11 -8.60 -7.39
N PHE A 76 -15.04 -9.28 -6.98
CA PHE A 76 -15.13 -10.53 -6.23
C PHE A 76 -15.67 -10.29 -4.81
N ASN A 77 -15.21 -9.24 -4.14
CA ASN A 77 -15.63 -8.92 -2.79
C ASN A 77 -17.10 -8.51 -2.71
N THR A 78 -17.62 -7.83 -3.71
CA THR A 78 -19.01 -7.42 -3.77
C THR A 78 -19.96 -8.63 -3.73
N LEU A 79 -19.54 -9.75 -4.30
CA LEU A 79 -20.32 -10.97 -4.28
C LEU A 79 -20.27 -11.69 -2.93
N ASN A 80 -19.16 -11.52 -2.19
CA ASN A 80 -18.90 -12.27 -0.96
C ASN A 80 -18.93 -11.42 0.31
N LYS A 81 -18.27 -10.25 0.30
CA LYS A 81 -18.15 -9.36 1.46
C LYS A 81 -18.09 -7.91 1.01
N PRO A 82 -19.22 -7.27 0.78
CA PRO A 82 -19.23 -5.88 0.33
C PRO A 82 -18.60 -4.94 1.35
N ASN A 83 -17.86 -3.95 0.84
CA ASN A 83 -17.23 -2.86 1.60
C ASN A 83 -16.11 -3.28 2.56
N HIS A 84 -15.58 -4.50 2.43
CA HIS A 84 -14.55 -4.98 3.34
C HIS A 84 -13.22 -4.22 3.21
N THR A 85 -12.83 -3.83 1.99
CA THR A 85 -11.56 -3.17 1.72
C THR A 85 -11.54 -1.68 2.06
N SER A 86 -12.70 -1.02 2.00
CA SER A 86 -12.78 0.43 2.19
C SER A 86 -12.58 0.86 3.64
N LEU A 87 -12.87 -0.01 4.61
CA LEU A 87 -12.77 0.34 6.02
C LEU A 87 -11.32 0.54 6.46
N GLY A 88 -10.40 -0.33 6.04
CA GLY A 88 -8.99 -0.20 6.38
C GLY A 88 -8.39 1.09 5.83
N LEU A 89 -8.75 1.45 4.59
CA LEU A 89 -8.29 2.69 3.98
C LEU A 89 -8.85 3.91 4.73
N GLN A 90 -10.12 3.89 5.10
CA GLN A 90 -10.73 4.99 5.86
C GLN A 90 -10.03 5.21 7.20
N ILE A 91 -9.73 4.13 7.92
CA ILE A 91 -9.03 4.21 9.20
C ILE A 91 -7.64 4.81 9.02
N THR A 92 -6.92 4.38 7.98
CA THR A 92 -5.58 4.91 7.68
C THR A 92 -5.64 6.40 7.35
N GLN A 93 -6.61 6.82 6.54
CA GLN A 93 -6.78 8.24 6.18
C GLN A 93 -7.13 9.08 7.40
N GLN A 94 -7.95 8.58 8.30
CA GLN A 94 -8.27 9.28 9.55
C GLN A 94 -7.03 9.46 10.44
N ARG A 95 -6.22 8.42 10.56
CA ARG A 95 -4.97 8.50 11.34
C ARG A 95 -4.00 9.52 10.76
N ILE A 96 -3.87 9.54 9.45
CA ILE A 96 -3.01 10.51 8.76
C ILE A 96 -3.54 11.93 8.95
N SER A 97 -4.85 12.12 8.88
CA SER A 97 -5.48 13.42 9.09
C SER A 97 -5.19 13.97 10.49
N ILE A 98 -5.35 13.14 11.51
CA ILE A 98 -5.05 13.52 12.90
C ILE A 98 -3.56 13.84 13.05
N PHE A 99 -2.70 13.02 12.47
CA PHE A 99 -1.26 13.25 12.49
C PHE A 99 -0.89 14.60 11.85
N ASN A 100 -1.51 14.93 10.72
CA ASN A 100 -1.27 16.21 10.04
C ASN A 100 -1.66 17.40 10.91
N GLU A 101 -2.78 17.31 11.61
CA GLU A 101 -3.20 18.38 12.50
C GLU A 101 -2.21 18.55 13.67
N GLN A 102 -1.77 17.45 14.27
CA GLN A 102 -0.87 17.48 15.41
C GLN A 102 0.54 17.99 15.05
N HIS A 103 1.01 17.75 13.85
CA HIS A 103 2.41 18.02 13.47
C HIS A 103 2.54 19.05 12.34
N HIS A 104 1.47 19.70 11.95
CA HIS A 104 1.45 20.66 10.84
C HIS A 104 2.08 20.06 9.59
N ALA A 105 1.67 18.86 9.25
CA ALA A 105 2.26 18.08 8.17
C ALA A 105 1.33 17.98 6.97
N GLU A 106 1.90 17.61 5.83
CA GLU A 106 1.18 17.35 4.59
C GLU A 106 1.34 15.89 4.17
N SER A 107 1.11 14.98 5.11
CA SER A 107 1.17 13.56 4.84
C SER A 107 -0.07 13.09 4.09
N GLY A 108 0.05 12.04 3.30
CA GLY A 108 -1.08 11.55 2.54
C GLY A 108 -0.85 10.17 1.95
N VAL A 109 -1.92 9.61 1.39
CA VAL A 109 -1.92 8.32 0.71
C VAL A 109 -2.44 8.53 -0.70
N ASP A 110 -1.71 7.99 -1.66
CA ASP A 110 -2.12 7.96 -3.06
C ASP A 110 -2.20 6.50 -3.52
N ILE A 111 -3.29 6.13 -4.17
CA ILE A 111 -3.51 4.78 -4.66
C ILE A 111 -3.67 4.82 -6.16
N GLU A 112 -2.85 4.05 -6.85
CA GLU A 112 -2.80 4.04 -8.30
C GLU A 112 -3.08 2.63 -8.82
N ASP A 113 -4.03 2.53 -9.73
CA ASP A 113 -4.33 1.28 -10.41
C ASP A 113 -3.34 1.08 -11.54
N LEU A 114 -2.70 -0.08 -11.59
CA LEU A 114 -1.72 -0.41 -12.62
C LEU A 114 -2.37 -1.21 -13.74
N TYR A 115 -1.90 -0.96 -14.97
CA TYR A 115 -2.40 -1.64 -16.16
C TYR A 115 -1.24 -2.19 -16.98
N ASP A 116 -1.48 -3.31 -17.65
CA ASP A 116 -0.48 -3.89 -18.53
C ASP A 116 -0.53 -3.25 -19.92
N GLY A 117 0.29 -3.74 -20.85
CA GLY A 117 0.33 -3.22 -22.21
C GLY A 117 -0.93 -3.45 -23.03
N LYS A 118 -1.89 -4.20 -22.51
CA LYS A 118 -3.19 -4.48 -23.12
C LYS A 118 -4.35 -3.80 -22.40
N ASP A 119 -4.06 -2.81 -21.57
CA ASP A 119 -5.03 -2.08 -20.75
C ASP A 119 -5.83 -2.97 -19.78
N GLN A 120 -5.27 -4.11 -19.39
CA GLN A 120 -5.90 -4.97 -18.38
C GLN A 120 -5.32 -4.64 -17.00
N PRO A 121 -6.14 -4.74 -15.93
CA PRO A 121 -5.63 -4.51 -14.58
C PRO A 121 -4.45 -5.41 -14.25
N ALA A 122 -3.38 -4.81 -13.74
CA ALA A 122 -2.11 -5.49 -13.50
C ALA A 122 -1.57 -5.27 -12.10
N GLY A 123 -2.40 -4.79 -11.19
CA GLY A 123 -2.00 -4.60 -9.80
C GLY A 123 -2.33 -3.23 -9.26
N THR A 124 -1.72 -2.91 -8.12
CA THR A 124 -1.98 -1.66 -7.39
C THR A 124 -0.67 -1.13 -6.84
N ARG A 125 -0.50 0.18 -6.89
CA ARG A 125 0.60 0.87 -6.23
C ARG A 125 0.04 1.85 -5.21
N VAL A 126 0.49 1.73 -3.97
CA VAL A 126 0.13 2.65 -2.90
C VAL A 126 1.37 3.44 -2.52
N THR A 127 1.26 4.75 -2.50
CA THR A 127 2.33 5.64 -2.07
C THR A 127 1.87 6.38 -0.82
N ILE A 128 2.62 6.25 0.26
CA ILE A 128 2.34 6.90 1.53
C ILE A 128 3.47 7.88 1.81
N LYS A 129 3.13 9.15 1.89
CA LYS A 129 4.05 10.21 2.27
C LYS A 129 3.75 10.60 3.70
N ILE A 130 4.71 10.45 4.60
CA ILE A 130 4.50 10.74 6.01
C ILE A 130 5.66 11.58 6.57
N LYS A 131 5.31 12.63 7.31
CA LYS A 131 6.32 13.49 7.93
C LYS A 131 6.98 12.79 9.11
N THR A 132 8.29 12.89 9.20
CA THR A 132 9.05 12.38 10.36
C THR A 132 8.90 13.29 11.56
N ILE A 133 8.92 12.71 12.74
CA ILE A 133 8.87 13.43 14.01
C ILE A 133 10.04 13.02 14.91
#